data_4f18c4b9e4d5b6164e818648b2a897be
#
_entry.id   4f18c4b9e4d5b6164e818648b2a897be
#
_cell.length_a   1.000
_cell.length_b   1.000
_cell.length_c   1.000
_cell.angle_alpha   90.00
_cell.angle_beta   90.00
_cell.angle_gamma   90.00
#
_symmetry.space_group_name_H-M   'P 1'
#
loop_
_entity.id
_entity.type
_entity.pdbx_description
1 polymer ?
#
loop_
_entity_poly.entity_id
_entity_poly.type
_entity_poly.pdbx_seq_one_letter_code
_entity_poly.pdbx_strand_id
1 'polypeptide(L)'
;MNKETRHAVKGGGDISSVRDKLSNLPNLPGVYLFKDDQQSILYIGKSKSIRNRVRSYFNNSAKHNLRIQLMVSRIHDFSLIVTDT
;
A
#
# COMPACT_ATOMS: atom_id res chain seq x y z
N MET A 1 14.03 -15.86 -0.92
CA MET A 1 13.63 -15.93 -0.44
C MET A 1 13.34 -15.88 0.14
N ASN A 2 13.61 -15.89 -0.14
CA ASN A 2 13.17 -15.94 0.50
C ASN A 2 12.81 -15.74 1.00
N LYS A 3 12.91 -15.56 0.96
CA LYS A 3 12.56 -15.58 1.64
C LYS A 3 12.15 -15.36 2.30
N GLU A 4 12.40 -15.28 2.15
CA GLU A 4 11.92 -15.32 2.83
C GLU A 4 11.34 -15.08 3.35
N THR A 5 11.62 -15.05 3.18
CA THR A 5 10.96 -14.99 3.75
C THR A 5 10.45 -14.94 4.28
N ARG A 6 10.41 -14.87 4.46
CA ARG A 6 9.90 -15.01 5.03
C ARG A 6 9.32 -15.03 5.68
N HIS A 7 9.23 -15.01 5.90
CA HIS A 7 8.59 -15.10 6.62
C HIS A 7 7.91 -15.08 7.17
N ALA A 8 7.76 -14.98 7.05
CA ALA A 8 7.16 -15.04 7.55
C ALA A 8 6.44 -14.89 8.05
N VAL A 9 6.11 -14.97 7.98
CA VAL A 9 5.40 -14.91 8.46
C VAL A 9 4.77 -14.69 9.14
N LYS A 10 4.52 -14.79 9.25
CA LYS A 10 3.81 -14.69 9.92
C LYS A 10 2.88 -14.15 10.18
N GLY A 11 2.66 -14.36 10.38
CA GLY A 11 1.55 -13.83 10.75
C GLY A 11 0.88 -12.93 9.93
N GLY A 12 0.37 -13.25 9.45
CA GLY A 12 -0.37 -12.59 8.79
C GLY A 12 -0.23 -11.21 8.62
N GLY A 13 -0.22 -10.84 7.64
CA GLY A 13 -0.15 -9.67 7.15
C GLY A 13 -0.56 -8.70 7.98
N ASP A 14 0.15 -8.53 8.47
CA ASP A 14 -0.22 -7.80 9.48
C ASP A 14 0.01 -6.39 9.18
N ILE A 15 -0.57 -5.61 9.99
CA ILE A 15 -0.51 -4.17 9.94
C ILE A 15 0.92 -3.67 10.02
N SER A 16 1.78 -4.40 10.73
CA SER A 16 3.16 -3.97 10.86
C SER A 16 3.88 -3.99 9.53
N SER A 17 3.56 -4.93 8.67
CA SER A 17 4.16 -4.99 7.35
C SER A 17 3.80 -3.76 6.51
N VAL A 18 2.55 -3.35 6.57
CA VAL A 18 2.12 -2.15 5.86
C VAL A 18 2.76 -0.90 6.45
N ARG A 19 2.84 -0.82 7.76
CA ARG A 19 3.47 0.33 8.42
C ARG A 19 4.94 0.47 8.04
N ASP A 20 5.65 -0.65 7.97
CA ASP A 20 7.05 -0.64 7.56
C ASP A 20 7.18 -0.10 6.14
N LYS A 21 6.30 -0.53 5.26
CA LYS A 21 6.31 -0.05 3.89
C LYS A 21 5.97 1.43 3.81
N LEU A 22 5.03 1.88 4.63
CA LEU A 22 4.64 3.28 4.65
C LEU A 22 5.79 4.19 5.11
N SER A 23 6.66 3.68 5.97
CA SER A 23 7.80 4.44 6.46
C SER A 23 8.90 4.58 5.42
N ASN A 24 8.92 3.69 4.42
CA ASN A 24 10.00 3.62 3.44
C ASN A 24 9.55 3.90 2.01
N LEU A 25 8.49 4.66 1.85
CA LEU A 25 7.98 4.97 0.53
C LEU A 25 8.91 5.90 -0.24
N PRO A 26 9.17 5.63 -1.51
CA PRO A 26 10.00 6.52 -2.31
C PRO A 26 9.23 7.78 -2.72
N ASN A 27 9.89 8.91 -2.68
CA ASN A 27 9.30 10.15 -3.14
C ASN A 27 9.60 10.28 -4.64
N LEU A 28 9.06 9.36 -5.42
CA LEU A 28 9.31 9.22 -6.85
C LEU A 28 7.99 8.97 -7.56
N PRO A 29 7.94 9.25 -8.86
CA PRO A 29 6.73 8.94 -9.62
C PRO A 29 6.59 7.45 -9.82
N GLY A 30 5.36 7.00 -9.95
CA GLY A 30 5.12 5.59 -10.18
C GLY A 30 3.68 5.18 -10.00
N VAL A 31 3.51 3.87 -9.94
CA VAL A 31 2.22 3.23 -9.81
C VAL A 31 2.17 2.49 -8.48
N TYR A 32 1.04 2.56 -7.82
CA TYR A 32 0.82 1.81 -6.57
C TYR A 32 -0.40 0.90 -6.76
N LEU A 33 -0.31 -0.30 -6.18
CA LEU A 33 -1.35 -1.30 -6.28
C LEU A 33 -1.72 -1.74 -4.87
N PHE A 34 -2.94 -1.45 -4.46
CA PHE A 34 -3.44 -1.87 -3.15
C PHE A 34 -4.07 -3.24 -3.29
N LYS A 35 -3.80 -4.13 -2.34
CA LYS A 35 -4.26 -5.51 -2.38
C LYS A 35 -4.94 -5.90 -1.07
N ASP A 36 -5.90 -6.81 -1.18
CA ASP A 36 -6.55 -7.36 0.01
C ASP A 36 -5.78 -8.56 0.54
N ASP A 37 -6.34 -9.24 1.53
CA ASP A 37 -5.69 -10.37 2.17
C ASP A 37 -5.59 -11.60 1.28
N GLN A 38 -6.27 -11.60 0.15
CA GLN A 38 -6.20 -12.69 -0.80
C GLN A 38 -5.36 -12.34 -2.02
N GLN A 39 -4.60 -11.25 -1.93
CA GLN A 39 -3.73 -10.78 -3.02
C GLN A 39 -4.51 -10.24 -4.21
N SER A 40 -5.80 -10.01 -4.04
CA SER A 40 -6.60 -9.40 -5.10
C SER A 40 -6.38 -7.90 -5.11
N ILE A 41 -6.33 -7.33 -6.29
CA ILE A 41 -6.09 -5.90 -6.43
C ILE A 41 -7.37 -5.14 -6.13
N LEU A 42 -7.29 -4.24 -5.15
CA LEU A 42 -8.40 -3.37 -4.79
C LEU A 42 -8.40 -2.09 -5.61
N TYR A 43 -7.20 -1.59 -5.91
CA TYR A 43 -7.07 -0.30 -6.58
C TYR A 43 -5.68 -0.15 -7.15
N ILE A 44 -5.60 0.50 -8.31
CA ILE A 44 -4.33 0.83 -8.95
C ILE A 44 -4.34 2.33 -9.19
N GLY A 45 -3.28 3.00 -8.78
CA GLY A 45 -3.19 4.44 -8.98
C GLY A 45 -1.82 4.84 -9.49
N LYS A 46 -1.76 6.02 -10.07
CA LYS A 46 -0.53 6.60 -10.60
C LYS A 46 -0.33 7.96 -9.96
N SER A 47 0.92 8.28 -9.62
CA SER A 47 1.21 9.55 -8.98
C SER A 47 2.61 10.04 -9.33
N LYS A 48 2.80 11.34 -9.28
CA LYS A 48 4.12 11.94 -9.42
C LYS A 48 4.94 11.76 -8.14
N SER A 49 4.28 11.53 -7.01
CA SER A 49 4.94 11.20 -5.76
C SER A 49 4.20 10.07 -5.09
N ILE A 50 4.76 8.87 -5.19
CA ILE A 50 4.18 7.69 -4.55
C ILE A 50 4.03 7.94 -3.05
N ARG A 51 5.09 8.47 -2.41
CA ARG A 51 5.08 8.71 -0.96
C ARG A 51 3.87 9.54 -0.53
N ASN A 52 3.69 10.69 -1.15
CA ASN A 52 2.62 11.59 -0.74
C ASN A 52 1.25 11.00 -1.01
N ARG A 53 1.09 10.36 -2.17
CA ARG A 53 -0.20 9.83 -2.55
C ARG A 53 -0.60 8.62 -1.69
N VAL A 54 0.30 7.67 -1.51
CA VAL A 54 0.00 6.48 -0.72
C VAL A 54 -0.28 6.87 0.72
N ARG A 55 0.57 7.71 1.31
CA ARG A 55 0.35 8.14 2.68
C ARG A 55 -0.97 8.87 2.87
N SER A 56 -1.42 9.60 1.86
CA SER A 56 -2.68 10.34 1.98
C SER A 56 -3.88 9.41 2.16
N TYR A 57 -3.83 8.22 1.60
CA TYR A 57 -4.92 7.26 1.78
C TYR A 57 -5.01 6.79 3.23
N PHE A 58 -3.87 6.60 3.88
CA PHE A 58 -3.83 6.07 5.25
C PHE A 58 -3.93 7.16 6.30
N ASN A 59 -3.34 8.32 6.06
CA ASN A 59 -3.29 9.37 7.07
C ASN A 59 -4.51 10.27 7.08
N ASN A 60 -5.20 10.38 5.96
CA ASN A 60 -6.35 11.28 5.83
C ASN A 60 -7.63 10.53 5.52
N SER A 61 -7.75 9.30 6.00
CA SER A 61 -8.89 8.46 5.66
C SER A 61 -10.23 9.11 6.00
N ALA A 62 -10.28 9.86 7.08
CA ALA A 62 -11.52 10.50 7.50
C ALA A 62 -12.00 11.57 6.50
N LYS A 63 -11.10 12.08 5.67
CA LYS A 63 -11.44 13.09 4.68
C LYS A 63 -11.87 12.50 3.34
N HIS A 64 -11.69 11.20 3.18
CA HIS A 64 -12.11 10.53 1.96
C HIS A 64 -13.61 10.23 2.03
N ASN A 65 -14.22 10.07 0.86
CA ASN A 65 -15.60 9.63 0.85
C ASN A 65 -15.70 8.19 1.34
N LEU A 66 -16.91 7.76 1.64
CA LEU A 66 -17.14 6.45 2.22
C LEU A 66 -16.57 5.31 1.36
N ARG A 67 -16.69 5.45 0.05
CA ARG A 67 -16.19 4.43 -0.86
C ARG A 67 -14.69 4.22 -0.71
N ILE A 68 -13.95 5.31 -0.64
CA ILE A 68 -12.49 5.23 -0.46
C ILE A 68 -12.15 4.70 0.93
N GLN A 69 -12.88 5.13 1.95
CA GLN A 69 -12.65 4.63 3.31
C GLN A 69 -12.83 3.12 3.37
N LEU A 70 -13.86 2.59 2.72
CA LEU A 70 -14.07 1.15 2.70
C LEU A 70 -12.95 0.42 1.96
N MET A 71 -12.48 0.98 0.86
CA MET A 71 -11.36 0.39 0.13
C MET A 71 -10.11 0.35 1.01
N VAL A 72 -9.79 1.47 1.67
CA VAL A 72 -8.61 1.55 2.52
C VAL A 72 -8.69 0.54 3.66
N SER A 73 -9.87 0.33 4.22
CA SER A 73 -10.04 -0.61 5.33
C SER A 73 -9.74 -2.05 4.93
N ARG A 74 -9.76 -2.34 3.64
CA ARG A 74 -9.51 -3.69 3.14
C ARG A 74 -8.07 -3.91 2.69
N ILE A 75 -7.25 -2.87 2.70
CA ILE A 75 -5.87 -3.00 2.26
C ILE A 75 -5.08 -3.85 3.24
N HIS A 76 -4.53 -4.94 2.73
CA HIS A 76 -3.71 -5.83 3.51
C HIS A 76 -2.23 -5.62 3.16
N ASP A 77 -1.96 -5.23 1.91
CA ASP A 77 -0.61 -5.01 1.43
C ASP A 77 -0.66 -4.13 0.18
N PHE A 78 0.48 -3.67 -0.26
CA PHE A 78 0.55 -2.95 -1.53
C PHE A 78 1.88 -3.18 -2.20
N SER A 79 1.89 -2.98 -3.51
CA SER A 79 3.10 -3.07 -4.33
C SER A 79 3.32 -1.75 -5.04
N LEU A 80 4.56 -1.48 -5.40
CA LEU A 80 4.93 -0.24 -6.06
C LEU A 80 5.72 -0.53 -7.33
N ILE A 81 5.51 0.31 -8.34
CA ILE A 81 6.31 0.28 -9.56
C ILE A 81 6.81 1.70 -9.78
N VAL A 82 8.09 1.93 -9.56
CA VAL A 82 8.69 3.25 -9.77
C VAL A 82 8.90 3.45 -11.27
N THR A 83 8.57 4.63 -11.75
CA THR A 83 8.70 4.96 -13.17
C THR A 83 9.55 6.22 -13.33
N ASP A 84 9.85 6.56 -14.57
CA ASP A 84 10.63 7.76 -14.84
C ASP A 84 9.74 9.00 -14.88
N THR A 85 8.45 8.81 -15.04
CA THR A 85 7.51 9.94 -15.14
C THR A 85 6.21 9.65 -14.43
#